data_b931c36af4c00a56f3ad333de3615558
#
_entry.id   b931c36af4c00a56f3ad333de3615558
#
_cell.length_a   1.000
_cell.length_b   1.000
_cell.length_c   1.000
_cell.angle_alpha   90.00
_cell.angle_beta   90.00
_cell.angle_gamma   90.00
#
_symmetry.space_group_name_H-M   'P 1'
#
loop_
_entity.id
_entity.type
_entity.pdbx_description
1 polymer ?
#
loop_
_entity_poly.entity_id
_entity_poly.type
_entity_poly.pdbx_seq_one_letter_code
_entity_poly.pdbx_strand_id
1 'polypeptide(L)'
;MLMAKISGDTVAVYPYTRAHLAADFPRTSFPEPLSEGDLPLGVVRVVYASRPAEQPGVVVEEAAPVRVAGEWWQSWSVRAETAGEIAAAKAAATAEVDSQAEVTRLLYVTPGSAQALVYEAKRHEAISFMADQSPDPADYPLLGAEVGITAATLAEVADAVLAMAAQWRSVAAEIERLRLGAKAAISAATTISAVRAASSGIAWPAP
;
A
#
# COMPACT_ATOMS: atom_id res chain seq x y z
N MET A 1 9.57 -26.65 17.85
CA MET A 1 9.16 -27.93 17.24
C MET A 1 7.81 -27.73 16.59
N LEU A 2 7.64 -28.20 15.35
CA LEU A 2 6.36 -28.19 14.65
C LEU A 2 5.57 -29.45 15.01
N MET A 3 4.28 -29.33 15.30
CA MET A 3 3.47 -30.43 15.82
C MET A 3 2.10 -30.48 15.12
N ALA A 4 1.52 -31.70 15.10
CA ALA A 4 0.14 -31.93 14.70
C ALA A 4 -0.58 -32.82 15.72
N LYS A 5 -1.88 -32.63 15.90
CA LYS A 5 -2.75 -33.59 16.59
C LYS A 5 -3.37 -34.50 15.54
N ILE A 6 -3.25 -35.81 15.76
CA ILE A 6 -3.74 -36.85 14.84
C ILE A 6 -4.89 -37.64 15.48
N SER A 7 -5.76 -38.15 14.65
CA SER A 7 -6.81 -39.11 15.00
C SER A 7 -6.75 -40.27 14.01
N GLY A 8 -6.22 -41.42 14.46
CA GLY A 8 -5.84 -42.50 13.54
C GLY A 8 -4.76 -42.04 12.56
N ASP A 9 -5.00 -42.19 11.25
CA ASP A 9 -4.11 -41.77 10.18
C ASP A 9 -4.48 -40.40 9.58
N THR A 10 -5.26 -39.59 10.29
CA THR A 10 -5.68 -38.27 9.81
C THR A 10 -5.21 -37.15 10.73
N VAL A 11 -4.91 -35.99 10.15
CA VAL A 11 -4.56 -34.78 10.91
C VAL A 11 -5.85 -34.12 11.39
N ALA A 12 -6.00 -34.02 12.73
CA ALA A 12 -7.16 -33.39 13.36
C ALA A 12 -6.94 -31.90 13.57
N VAL A 13 -5.71 -31.48 13.99
CA VAL A 13 -5.36 -30.07 14.18
C VAL A 13 -3.92 -29.83 13.70
N TYR A 14 -3.73 -28.81 12.87
CA TYR A 14 -2.43 -28.35 12.42
C TYR A 14 -2.49 -26.84 12.06
N PRO A 15 -1.51 -26.03 12.44
CA PRO A 15 -0.41 -26.37 13.38
C PRO A 15 -0.94 -26.59 14.80
N TYR A 16 -0.41 -27.57 15.51
CA TYR A 16 -0.71 -27.84 16.91
C TYR A 16 0.33 -27.16 17.79
N THR A 17 -0.09 -26.21 18.59
CA THR A 17 0.80 -25.33 19.35
C THR A 17 0.92 -25.73 20.82
N ARG A 18 1.87 -25.12 21.53
CA ARG A 18 1.97 -25.28 22.99
C ARG A 18 0.72 -24.82 23.72
N ALA A 19 0.02 -23.80 23.19
CA ALA A 19 -1.26 -23.38 23.74
C ALA A 19 -2.33 -24.48 23.64
N HIS A 20 -2.35 -25.20 22.52
CA HIS A 20 -3.23 -26.36 22.34
C HIS A 20 -2.89 -27.50 23.33
N LEU A 21 -1.58 -27.77 23.55
CA LEU A 21 -1.15 -28.74 24.58
C LEU A 21 -1.67 -28.38 25.97
N ALA A 22 -1.52 -27.12 26.37
CA ALA A 22 -2.00 -26.65 27.66
C ALA A 22 -3.52 -26.73 27.81
N ALA A 23 -4.25 -26.46 26.74
CA ALA A 23 -5.72 -26.54 26.73
C ALA A 23 -6.22 -27.99 26.78
N ASP A 24 -5.61 -28.87 25.98
CA ASP A 24 -6.03 -30.28 25.90
C ASP A 24 -5.55 -31.14 27.10
N PHE A 25 -4.45 -30.75 27.73
CA PHE A 25 -3.82 -31.46 28.85
C PHE A 25 -3.58 -30.53 30.06
N PRO A 26 -4.63 -29.96 30.68
CA PRO A 26 -4.49 -28.90 31.69
C PRO A 26 -3.86 -29.35 32.99
N ARG A 27 -3.68 -30.69 33.20
CA ARG A 27 -3.05 -31.28 34.40
C ARG A 27 -1.63 -31.75 34.12
N THR A 28 -1.08 -31.52 32.94
CA THR A 28 0.25 -31.97 32.54
C THR A 28 1.17 -30.76 32.38
N SER A 29 2.33 -30.83 33.04
CA SER A 29 3.39 -29.85 32.80
C SER A 29 4.32 -30.37 31.72
N PHE A 30 4.54 -29.58 30.69
CA PHE A 30 5.45 -29.91 29.59
C PHE A 30 6.77 -29.16 29.74
N PRO A 31 7.94 -29.85 29.52
CA PRO A 31 9.26 -29.23 29.66
C PRO A 31 9.48 -28.13 28.59
N GLU A 32 10.55 -27.33 28.85
CA GLU A 32 11.06 -26.35 27.92
C GLU A 32 12.58 -26.44 27.83
N PRO A 33 13.14 -26.80 26.69
CA PRO A 33 12.46 -27.07 25.40
C PRO A 33 11.68 -28.40 25.39
N LEU A 34 10.60 -28.43 24.61
CA LEU A 34 9.80 -29.63 24.38
C LEU A 34 10.53 -30.60 23.43
N SER A 35 10.65 -31.86 23.78
CA SER A 35 11.17 -32.91 22.92
C SER A 35 10.07 -33.82 22.36
N GLU A 36 10.40 -34.68 21.40
CA GLU A 36 9.42 -35.60 20.81
C GLU A 36 8.93 -36.63 21.84
N GLY A 37 9.81 -37.04 22.77
CA GLY A 37 9.46 -37.98 23.85
C GLY A 37 8.48 -37.40 24.88
N ASP A 38 8.30 -36.09 24.92
CA ASP A 38 7.37 -35.42 25.83
C ASP A 38 5.96 -35.27 25.24
N LEU A 39 5.75 -35.68 23.98
CA LEU A 39 4.48 -35.53 23.30
C LEU A 39 3.45 -36.55 23.79
N PRO A 40 2.22 -36.11 24.15
CA PRO A 40 1.19 -37.04 24.56
C PRO A 40 0.66 -37.85 23.38
N LEU A 41 -0.01 -38.95 23.69
CA LEU A 41 -0.61 -39.82 22.68
C LEU A 41 -1.56 -39.01 21.74
N GLY A 42 -1.39 -39.20 20.46
CA GLY A 42 -2.16 -38.46 19.42
C GLY A 42 -1.57 -37.10 19.06
N VAL A 43 -0.45 -36.69 19.67
CA VAL A 43 0.31 -35.54 19.22
C VAL A 43 1.65 -36.01 18.64
N VAL A 44 1.97 -35.54 17.46
CA VAL A 44 3.16 -35.97 16.72
C VAL A 44 4.02 -34.78 16.33
N ARG A 45 5.34 -35.03 16.27
CA ARG A 45 6.26 -34.10 15.63
C ARG A 45 6.01 -34.10 14.12
N VAL A 46 6.10 -32.91 13.53
CA VAL A 46 6.10 -32.75 12.08
C VAL A 46 7.50 -32.34 11.62
N VAL A 47 8.05 -33.09 10.70
CA VAL A 47 9.34 -32.81 10.08
C VAL A 47 9.19 -31.66 9.09
N TYR A 48 10.10 -30.71 9.14
CA TYR A 48 10.10 -29.57 8.22
C TYR A 48 10.39 -30.02 6.79
N ALA A 49 9.62 -29.48 5.85
CA ALA A 49 9.89 -29.60 4.42
C ALA A 49 10.13 -28.20 3.83
N SER A 50 11.06 -28.11 2.89
CA SER A 50 11.33 -26.85 2.21
C SER A 50 10.09 -26.33 1.52
N ARG A 51 9.76 -25.04 1.76
CA ARG A 51 8.68 -24.38 1.03
C ARG A 51 9.07 -24.29 -0.45
N PRO A 52 8.18 -24.63 -1.39
CA PRO A 52 8.41 -24.41 -2.81
C PRO A 52 8.71 -22.94 -3.10
N ALA A 53 9.56 -22.70 -4.11
CA ALA A 53 9.89 -21.34 -4.53
C ALA A 53 8.65 -20.61 -5.05
N GLU A 54 8.52 -19.35 -4.70
CA GLU A 54 7.45 -18.49 -5.22
C GLU A 54 7.63 -18.28 -6.72
N GLN A 55 6.53 -18.41 -7.47
CA GLN A 55 6.49 -18.18 -8.91
C GLN A 55 5.33 -17.24 -9.24
N PRO A 56 5.47 -16.40 -10.27
CA PRO A 56 4.36 -15.54 -10.71
C PRO A 56 3.12 -16.36 -11.05
N GLY A 57 1.96 -15.93 -10.54
CA GLY A 57 0.68 -16.59 -10.81
C GLY A 57 0.42 -17.86 -9.99
N VAL A 58 1.30 -18.15 -9.01
CA VAL A 58 1.20 -19.36 -8.17
C VAL A 58 1.13 -18.98 -6.69
N VAL A 59 0.19 -19.59 -5.99
CA VAL A 59 0.04 -19.50 -4.54
C VAL A 59 0.60 -20.78 -3.92
N VAL A 60 1.50 -20.63 -2.95
CA VAL A 60 2.06 -21.72 -2.16
C VAL A 60 1.56 -21.57 -0.73
N GLU A 61 0.72 -22.49 -0.30
CA GLU A 61 0.10 -22.49 1.03
C GLU A 61 0.55 -23.73 1.80
N GLU A 62 0.76 -23.59 3.10
CA GLU A 62 1.02 -24.73 3.95
C GLU A 62 -0.25 -25.58 4.07
N ALA A 63 -0.14 -26.86 3.79
CA ALA A 63 -1.21 -27.83 3.87
C ALA A 63 -1.09 -28.72 5.10
N ALA A 64 -2.10 -29.55 5.36
CA ALA A 64 -2.03 -30.52 6.42
C ALA A 64 -0.84 -31.47 6.21
N PRO A 65 -0.08 -31.82 7.27
CA PRO A 65 1.04 -32.76 7.16
C PRO A 65 0.65 -34.06 6.53
N VAL A 66 1.57 -34.63 5.78
CA VAL A 66 1.42 -35.95 5.15
C VAL A 66 2.33 -36.98 5.79
N ARG A 67 1.89 -38.24 5.86
CA ARG A 67 2.69 -39.33 6.41
C ARG A 67 3.55 -39.95 5.31
N VAL A 68 4.88 -39.93 5.50
CA VAL A 68 5.85 -40.52 4.57
C VAL A 68 6.80 -41.41 5.35
N ALA A 69 6.91 -42.68 4.98
CA ALA A 69 7.78 -43.68 5.63
C ALA A 69 7.60 -43.76 7.15
N GLY A 70 6.38 -43.56 7.65
CA GLY A 70 6.08 -43.63 9.09
C GLY A 70 6.16 -42.30 9.83
N GLU A 71 6.81 -41.28 9.30
CA GLU A 71 6.93 -39.95 9.87
C GLU A 71 5.94 -38.96 9.26
N TRP A 72 5.54 -37.93 10.02
CA TRP A 72 4.70 -36.82 9.54
C TRP A 72 5.57 -35.69 9.03
N TRP A 73 5.34 -35.30 7.78
CA TRP A 73 6.08 -34.26 7.08
C TRP A 73 5.20 -33.06 6.78
N GLN A 74 5.75 -31.86 6.97
CA GLN A 74 5.15 -30.62 6.48
C GLN A 74 4.88 -30.75 4.98
N SER A 75 3.73 -30.30 4.54
CA SER A 75 3.36 -30.35 3.12
C SER A 75 2.89 -28.97 2.63
N TRP A 76 2.98 -28.81 1.34
CA TRP A 76 2.65 -27.56 0.66
C TRP A 76 1.67 -27.83 -0.46
N SER A 77 0.62 -27.06 -0.51
CA SER A 77 -0.27 -27.02 -1.67
C SER A 77 0.20 -25.93 -2.62
N VAL A 78 0.20 -26.25 -3.91
CA VAL A 78 0.60 -25.32 -4.97
C VAL A 78 -0.57 -25.19 -5.92
N ARG A 79 -1.11 -23.99 -6.08
CA ARG A 79 -2.25 -23.72 -6.96
C ARG A 79 -2.07 -22.42 -7.74
N ALA A 80 -2.79 -22.27 -8.82
CA ALA A 80 -2.87 -20.99 -9.52
C ALA A 80 -3.58 -19.91 -8.66
N GLU A 81 -3.18 -18.66 -8.83
CA GLU A 81 -3.93 -17.51 -8.33
C GLU A 81 -5.34 -17.51 -8.94
N THR A 82 -6.35 -17.21 -8.14
CA THR A 82 -7.72 -17.08 -8.61
C THR A 82 -7.98 -15.70 -9.19
N ALA A 83 -8.95 -15.60 -10.10
CA ALA A 83 -9.39 -14.30 -10.63
C ALA A 83 -9.86 -13.33 -9.53
N GLY A 84 -10.48 -13.86 -8.46
CA GLY A 84 -10.89 -13.06 -7.29
C GLY A 84 -9.73 -12.49 -6.52
N GLU A 85 -8.66 -13.26 -6.29
CA GLU A 85 -7.43 -12.80 -5.61
C GLU A 85 -6.72 -11.72 -6.42
N ILE A 86 -6.61 -11.91 -7.74
CA ILE A 86 -6.03 -10.91 -8.64
C ILE A 86 -6.87 -9.64 -8.64
N ALA A 87 -8.21 -9.75 -8.71
CA ALA A 87 -9.09 -8.58 -8.66
C ALA A 87 -9.00 -7.82 -7.34
N ALA A 88 -8.94 -8.51 -6.21
CA ALA A 88 -8.75 -7.91 -4.89
C ALA A 88 -7.38 -7.19 -4.78
N ALA A 89 -6.31 -7.82 -5.28
CA ALA A 89 -4.99 -7.20 -5.34
C ALA A 89 -4.97 -5.92 -6.20
N LYS A 90 -5.63 -5.94 -7.37
CA LYS A 90 -5.77 -4.76 -8.23
C LYS A 90 -6.52 -3.62 -7.53
N ALA A 91 -7.62 -3.92 -6.85
CA ALA A 91 -8.40 -2.93 -6.13
C ALA A 91 -7.57 -2.28 -5.01
N ALA A 92 -6.88 -3.08 -4.21
CA ALA A 92 -6.01 -2.59 -3.14
C ALA A 92 -4.85 -1.74 -3.67
N ALA A 93 -4.16 -2.21 -4.70
CA ALA A 93 -3.06 -1.49 -5.33
C ALA A 93 -3.50 -0.16 -5.96
N THR A 94 -4.69 -0.12 -6.58
CA THR A 94 -5.26 1.11 -7.14
C THR A 94 -5.56 2.14 -6.06
N ALA A 95 -6.16 1.71 -4.94
CA ALA A 95 -6.44 2.59 -3.80
C ALA A 95 -5.14 3.14 -3.17
N GLU A 96 -4.12 2.30 -3.06
CA GLU A 96 -2.80 2.71 -2.55
C GLU A 96 -2.14 3.76 -3.45
N VAL A 97 -2.16 3.57 -4.78
CA VAL A 97 -1.64 4.55 -5.75
C VAL A 97 -2.40 5.88 -5.66
N ASP A 98 -3.72 5.85 -5.54
CA ASP A 98 -4.53 7.06 -5.36
C ASP A 98 -4.21 7.78 -4.05
N SER A 99 -4.00 7.04 -2.96
CA SER A 99 -3.61 7.57 -1.64
C SER A 99 -2.21 8.22 -1.68
N GLN A 100 -1.23 7.56 -2.28
CA GLN A 100 0.13 8.08 -2.41
C GLN A 100 0.17 9.35 -3.28
N ALA A 101 -0.60 9.39 -4.37
CA ALA A 101 -0.72 10.57 -5.20
C ALA A 101 -1.30 11.77 -4.41
N GLU A 102 -2.29 11.53 -3.54
CA GLU A 102 -2.87 12.58 -2.70
C GLU A 102 -1.89 13.06 -1.64
N VAL A 103 -1.21 12.14 -0.95
CA VAL A 103 -0.14 12.51 0.00
C VAL A 103 0.93 13.35 -0.70
N THR A 104 1.32 12.98 -1.91
CA THR A 104 2.31 13.74 -2.70
C THR A 104 1.78 15.14 -3.05
N ARG A 105 0.53 15.31 -3.45
CA ARG A 105 -0.08 16.62 -3.72
C ARG A 105 -0.03 17.55 -2.50
N LEU A 106 -0.31 16.98 -1.32
CA LEU A 106 -0.31 17.74 -0.05
C LEU A 106 1.07 18.25 0.38
N LEU A 107 2.17 17.76 -0.23
CA LEU A 107 3.51 18.33 -0.02
C LEU A 107 3.68 19.68 -0.70
N TYR A 108 2.86 20.00 -1.71
CA TYR A 108 2.99 21.22 -2.55
C TYR A 108 1.88 22.23 -2.33
N VAL A 109 0.77 21.84 -1.70
CA VAL A 109 -0.37 22.72 -1.50
C VAL A 109 -0.81 22.71 -0.03
N THR A 110 -1.25 23.86 0.45
CA THR A 110 -1.83 23.96 1.81
C THR A 110 -3.18 23.23 1.82
N PRO A 111 -3.40 22.28 2.76
CA PRO A 111 -4.65 21.56 2.86
C PRO A 111 -5.84 22.49 3.14
N GLY A 112 -6.98 22.17 2.55
CA GLY A 112 -8.25 22.84 2.80
C GLY A 112 -8.95 23.28 1.51
N SER A 113 -10.23 22.91 1.35
CA SER A 113 -11.02 23.25 0.17
C SER A 113 -11.22 24.77 0.01
N ALA A 114 -11.39 25.50 1.10
CA ALA A 114 -11.49 26.94 1.07
C ALA A 114 -10.19 27.61 0.60
N GLN A 115 -9.02 27.07 1.01
CA GLN A 115 -7.72 27.58 0.58
C GLN A 115 -7.49 27.41 -0.92
N ALA A 116 -7.92 26.30 -1.49
CA ALA A 116 -7.84 26.06 -2.92
C ALA A 116 -8.66 27.09 -3.73
N LEU A 117 -9.84 27.49 -3.22
CA LEU A 117 -10.65 28.53 -3.83
C LEU A 117 -9.97 29.90 -3.79
N VAL A 118 -9.28 30.23 -2.67
CA VAL A 118 -8.50 31.49 -2.55
C VAL A 118 -7.34 31.51 -3.55
N TYR A 119 -6.61 30.40 -3.71
CA TYR A 119 -5.53 30.32 -4.68
C TYR A 119 -6.03 30.46 -6.12
N GLU A 120 -7.15 29.87 -6.47
CA GLU A 120 -7.73 29.99 -7.80
C GLU A 120 -8.23 31.42 -8.05
N ALA A 121 -8.88 32.05 -7.06
CA ALA A 121 -9.29 33.45 -7.16
C ALA A 121 -8.09 34.39 -7.32
N LYS A 122 -7.03 34.23 -6.55
CA LYS A 122 -5.79 35.03 -6.70
C LYS A 122 -5.16 34.84 -8.08
N ARG A 123 -5.09 33.59 -8.55
CA ARG A 123 -4.60 33.32 -9.91
C ARG A 123 -5.42 34.03 -10.98
N HIS A 124 -6.74 34.07 -10.82
CA HIS A 124 -7.63 34.78 -11.74
C HIS A 124 -7.38 36.29 -11.69
N GLU A 125 -7.29 36.88 -10.50
CA GLU A 125 -6.92 38.30 -10.36
C GLU A 125 -5.56 38.59 -11.03
N ALA A 126 -4.56 37.74 -10.81
CA ALA A 126 -3.23 37.94 -11.40
C ALA A 126 -3.25 37.90 -12.94
N ILE A 127 -4.01 36.98 -13.54
CA ILE A 127 -4.19 36.95 -15.01
C ILE A 127 -4.87 38.20 -15.50
N SER A 128 -5.95 38.65 -14.84
CA SER A 128 -6.71 39.83 -15.20
C SER A 128 -5.85 41.10 -15.08
N PHE A 129 -5.10 41.23 -13.96
CA PHE A 129 -4.18 42.34 -13.72
C PHE A 129 -3.13 42.47 -14.82
N MET A 130 -2.50 41.35 -15.21
CA MET A 130 -1.46 41.35 -16.26
C MET A 130 -2.01 41.64 -17.67
N ALA A 131 -3.30 41.46 -17.89
CA ALA A 131 -3.97 41.76 -19.16
C ALA A 131 -4.51 43.21 -19.21
N ASP A 132 -4.66 43.86 -18.08
CA ASP A 132 -5.21 45.21 -17.99
C ASP A 132 -4.14 46.26 -18.33
N GLN A 133 -4.48 47.19 -19.23
CA GLN A 133 -3.57 48.27 -19.63
C GLN A 133 -3.53 49.44 -18.64
N SER A 134 -4.53 49.52 -17.75
CA SER A 134 -4.62 50.61 -16.76
C SER A 134 -5.27 50.09 -15.47
N PRO A 135 -4.62 49.16 -14.77
CA PRO A 135 -5.23 48.43 -13.65
C PRO A 135 -5.49 49.35 -12.46
N ASP A 136 -6.73 49.34 -11.94
CA ASP A 136 -7.06 49.95 -10.67
C ASP A 136 -6.76 48.94 -9.57
N PRO A 137 -5.85 49.25 -8.58
CA PRO A 137 -5.56 48.35 -7.48
C PRO A 137 -6.78 47.87 -6.67
N ALA A 138 -7.87 48.66 -6.66
CA ALA A 138 -9.10 48.32 -5.96
C ALA A 138 -9.83 47.11 -6.56
N ASP A 139 -9.60 46.81 -7.86
CA ASP A 139 -10.22 45.67 -8.55
C ASP A 139 -9.54 44.34 -8.26
N TYR A 140 -8.38 44.37 -7.55
CA TYR A 140 -7.54 43.20 -7.26
C TYR A 140 -7.28 43.02 -5.75
N PRO A 141 -8.32 42.84 -4.93
CA PRO A 141 -8.21 42.87 -3.47
C PRO A 141 -7.37 41.74 -2.89
N LEU A 142 -7.37 40.55 -3.52
CA LEU A 142 -6.59 39.40 -3.02
C LEU A 142 -5.09 39.57 -3.31
N LEU A 143 -4.73 40.21 -4.43
CA LEU A 143 -3.34 40.56 -4.70
C LEU A 143 -2.91 41.71 -3.81
N GLY A 144 -3.79 42.73 -3.64
CA GLY A 144 -3.53 43.90 -2.80
C GLY A 144 -3.24 43.52 -1.35
N ALA A 145 -3.90 42.52 -0.81
CA ALA A 145 -3.66 41.99 0.54
C ALA A 145 -2.25 41.44 0.76
N GLU A 146 -1.53 41.10 -0.31
CA GLU A 146 -0.17 40.53 -0.25
C GLU A 146 0.95 41.54 -0.56
N VAL A 147 0.62 42.75 -0.94
CA VAL A 147 1.62 43.81 -1.16
C VAL A 147 2.33 44.16 0.16
N GLY A 148 3.65 44.16 0.13
CA GLY A 148 4.49 44.33 1.31
C GLY A 148 4.70 43.05 2.14
N ILE A 149 4.05 41.94 1.78
CA ILE A 149 4.20 40.60 2.39
C ILE A 149 4.91 39.66 1.41
N THR A 150 4.28 39.39 0.28
CA THR A 150 4.83 38.48 -0.76
C THR A 150 5.81 39.25 -1.66
N ALA A 151 5.48 40.49 -2.05
CA ALA A 151 6.36 41.37 -2.84
C ALA A 151 6.03 42.85 -2.59
N ALA A 152 6.86 43.73 -3.11
CA ALA A 152 6.75 45.18 -2.82
C ALA A 152 5.61 45.85 -3.61
N THR A 153 5.28 45.34 -4.79
CA THR A 153 4.28 45.92 -5.71
C THR A 153 3.23 44.91 -6.12
N LEU A 154 2.07 45.40 -6.55
CA LEU A 154 0.97 44.55 -7.05
C LEU A 154 1.40 43.71 -8.26
N ALA A 155 2.21 44.26 -9.16
CA ALA A 155 2.74 43.57 -10.31
C ALA A 155 3.65 42.39 -9.90
N GLU A 156 4.56 42.63 -8.98
CA GLU A 156 5.44 41.58 -8.46
C GLU A 156 4.67 40.47 -7.71
N VAL A 157 3.61 40.84 -6.98
CA VAL A 157 2.70 39.84 -6.37
C VAL A 157 2.00 39.00 -7.44
N ALA A 158 1.50 39.64 -8.50
CA ALA A 158 0.84 38.93 -9.61
C ALA A 158 1.82 37.96 -10.29
N ASP A 159 3.04 38.40 -10.58
CA ASP A 159 4.09 37.56 -11.14
C ASP A 159 4.42 36.36 -10.23
N ALA A 160 4.58 36.58 -8.92
CA ALA A 160 4.83 35.50 -7.96
C ALA A 160 3.69 34.49 -7.91
N VAL A 161 2.44 34.93 -7.91
CA VAL A 161 1.25 34.07 -7.93
C VAL A 161 1.22 33.22 -9.20
N LEU A 162 1.49 33.83 -10.38
CA LEU A 162 1.49 33.12 -11.65
C LEU A 162 2.65 32.12 -11.75
N ALA A 163 3.83 32.46 -11.24
CA ALA A 163 4.99 31.55 -11.18
C ALA A 163 4.70 30.32 -10.30
N MET A 164 4.16 30.53 -9.09
CA MET A 164 3.75 29.42 -8.22
C MET A 164 2.67 28.54 -8.84
N ALA A 165 1.68 29.14 -9.51
CA ALA A 165 0.63 28.40 -10.20
C ALA A 165 1.19 27.60 -11.38
N ALA A 166 2.18 28.10 -12.10
CA ALA A 166 2.85 27.37 -13.19
C ALA A 166 3.66 26.19 -12.64
N GLN A 167 4.42 26.38 -11.57
CA GLN A 167 5.17 25.31 -10.89
C GLN A 167 4.23 24.20 -10.41
N TRP A 168 3.15 24.57 -9.71
CA TRP A 168 2.14 23.61 -9.27
C TRP A 168 1.54 22.80 -10.43
N ARG A 169 1.17 23.44 -11.53
CA ARG A 169 0.63 22.74 -12.69
C ARG A 169 1.60 21.71 -13.26
N SER A 170 2.90 22.02 -13.31
CA SER A 170 3.93 21.08 -13.76
C SER A 170 4.01 19.86 -12.85
N VAL A 171 4.07 20.07 -11.54
CA VAL A 171 4.12 18.98 -10.55
C VAL A 171 2.83 18.16 -10.59
N ALA A 172 1.66 18.81 -10.60
CA ALA A 172 0.36 18.14 -10.67
C ALA A 172 0.22 17.26 -11.91
N ALA A 173 0.69 17.75 -13.07
CA ALA A 173 0.69 16.96 -14.31
C ALA A 173 1.58 15.72 -14.21
N GLU A 174 2.74 15.84 -13.57
CA GLU A 174 3.64 14.69 -13.37
C GLU A 174 3.07 13.67 -12.38
N ILE A 175 2.48 14.12 -11.27
CA ILE A 175 1.78 13.23 -10.32
C ILE A 175 0.65 12.48 -11.04
N GLU A 176 -0.15 13.18 -11.85
CA GLU A 176 -1.26 12.57 -12.58
C GLU A 176 -0.79 11.58 -13.65
N ARG A 177 0.29 11.89 -14.35
CA ARG A 177 0.92 10.98 -15.32
C ARG A 177 1.36 9.68 -14.66
N LEU A 178 2.04 9.77 -13.50
CA LEU A 178 2.49 8.61 -12.75
C LEU A 178 1.32 7.80 -12.21
N ARG A 179 0.32 8.47 -11.64
CA ARG A 179 -0.90 7.85 -11.11
C ARG A 179 -1.65 7.05 -12.18
N LEU A 180 -1.92 7.69 -13.32
CA LEU A 180 -2.64 7.04 -14.43
C LEU A 180 -1.81 5.92 -15.07
N GLY A 181 -0.50 6.12 -15.20
CA GLY A 181 0.41 5.10 -15.73
C GLY A 181 0.42 3.84 -14.83
N ALA A 182 0.54 4.02 -13.51
CA ALA A 182 0.48 2.91 -12.56
C ALA A 182 -0.89 2.19 -12.61
N LYS A 183 -2.00 2.94 -12.65
CA LYS A 183 -3.35 2.33 -12.74
C LYS A 183 -3.55 1.55 -14.04
N ALA A 184 -3.02 2.03 -15.15
CA ALA A 184 -3.05 1.29 -16.43
C ALA A 184 -2.24 0.00 -16.34
N ALA A 185 -1.03 0.03 -15.75
CA ALA A 185 -0.19 -1.15 -15.56
C ALA A 185 -0.85 -2.16 -14.59
N ILE A 186 -1.45 -1.71 -13.48
CA ILE A 186 -2.23 -2.54 -12.56
C ILE A 186 -3.41 -3.21 -13.30
N SER A 187 -4.14 -2.45 -14.11
CA SER A 187 -5.26 -2.98 -14.88
C SER A 187 -4.83 -4.09 -15.84
N ALA A 188 -3.70 -3.92 -16.52
CA ALA A 188 -3.14 -4.87 -17.48
C ALA A 188 -2.49 -6.11 -16.82
N ALA A 189 -2.12 -6.04 -15.54
CA ALA A 189 -1.46 -7.14 -14.83
C ALA A 189 -2.35 -8.39 -14.79
N THR A 190 -1.74 -9.57 -14.96
CA THR A 190 -2.42 -10.87 -14.96
C THR A 190 -2.08 -11.74 -13.75
N THR A 191 -1.16 -11.28 -12.88
CA THR A 191 -0.73 -11.96 -11.66
C THR A 191 -0.64 -10.96 -10.51
N ILE A 192 -0.74 -11.43 -9.26
CA ILE A 192 -0.57 -10.60 -8.07
C ILE A 192 0.84 -10.00 -8.00
N SER A 193 1.85 -10.75 -8.40
CA SER A 193 3.24 -10.25 -8.46
C SER A 193 3.39 -9.10 -9.46
N ALA A 194 2.75 -9.19 -10.64
CA ALA A 194 2.73 -8.10 -11.62
C ALA A 194 1.95 -6.88 -11.11
N VAL A 195 0.84 -7.08 -10.39
CA VAL A 195 0.10 -5.99 -9.74
C VAL A 195 0.99 -5.26 -8.72
N ARG A 196 1.69 -5.99 -7.86
CA ARG A 196 2.63 -5.41 -6.88
C ARG A 196 3.77 -4.64 -7.56
N ALA A 197 4.36 -5.20 -8.61
CA ALA A 197 5.40 -4.52 -9.37
C ALA A 197 4.89 -3.21 -10.00
N ALA A 198 3.65 -3.19 -10.48
CA ALA A 198 3.03 -2.01 -11.09
C ALA A 198 2.71 -0.89 -10.08
N SER A 199 2.48 -1.21 -8.81
CA SER A 199 2.15 -0.25 -7.75
C SER A 199 3.33 0.14 -6.86
N SER A 200 4.42 -0.63 -6.87
CA SER A 200 5.62 -0.37 -6.08
C SER A 200 6.66 0.45 -6.85
N GLY A 201 7.48 1.20 -6.13
CA GLY A 201 8.63 1.89 -6.72
C GLY A 201 8.27 3.09 -7.61
N ILE A 202 7.07 3.65 -7.49
CA ILE A 202 6.69 4.88 -8.19
C ILE A 202 7.53 6.03 -7.61
N ALA A 203 8.34 6.65 -8.47
CA ALA A 203 9.16 7.79 -8.08
C ALA A 203 8.31 9.07 -8.08
N TRP A 204 7.55 9.29 -7.03
CA TRP A 204 6.76 10.50 -6.87
C TRP A 204 7.65 11.74 -6.78
N PRO A 205 7.20 12.91 -7.31
CA PRO A 205 7.93 14.16 -7.16
C PRO A 205 8.14 14.51 -5.69
N ALA A 206 9.32 14.99 -5.35
CA ALA A 206 9.65 15.57 -4.04
C ALA A 206 9.79 17.10 -4.17
N PRO A 207 9.46 17.89 -3.11
CA PRO A 207 9.60 19.34 -3.08
C PRO A 207 11.05 19.80 -3.24
#